data_b327ba464351c70845d3d0963efdace8
#
_entry.id   b327ba464351c70845d3d0963efdace8
#
_cell.length_a   1.000
_cell.length_b   1.000
_cell.length_c   1.000
_cell.angle_alpha   90.00
_cell.angle_beta   90.00
_cell.angle_gamma   90.00
#
_symmetry.space_group_name_H-M   'P 1'
#
loop_
_entity.id
_entity.type
_entity.pdbx_description
1 polymer ?
#
loop_
_entity_poly.entity_id
_entity_poly.type
_entity_poly.pdbx_seq_one_letter_code
_entity_poly.pdbx_strand_id
1 'polypeptide(L)'
;MKKILLSVALVAMSVFSMSALSIKLEVNDVEVKNGDVIEITTLDNVLWGIEGMGQSMAPHMKMTNEGSAVDVQVVGVFEELAMPETTTGQPGSMSQFCFGTCFLVESKVGAETIIPLSLGAGQVLEGNAAHVEYVPAYEGTDYLDIQSFYKGVSVFKFTVRNASDSSDAITITFKFNYTGENAIDGIEAANAAAEYYNLQGVKVANPEKGGMYIVRRGAKVSKEIVR
;
A
#
# COMPACT_ATOMS: atom_id res chain seq x y z
N MET A 1 -44.33 62.46 15.29
CA MET A 1 -44.41 61.02 15.51
C MET A 1 -43.73 60.31 14.34
N LYS A 2 -42.50 59.92 14.49
CA LYS A 2 -41.70 59.17 13.44
C LYS A 2 -41.94 57.67 13.60
N LYS A 3 -42.56 57.05 12.61
CA LYS A 3 -42.75 55.60 12.52
C LYS A 3 -41.48 55.01 11.99
N ILE A 4 -40.76 54.24 12.83
CA ILE A 4 -39.60 53.44 12.45
C ILE A 4 -40.16 52.12 11.91
N LEU A 5 -39.99 51.87 10.61
CA LEU A 5 -40.23 50.58 9.98
C LEU A 5 -39.02 49.69 10.22
N LEU A 6 -39.18 48.69 11.09
CA LEU A 6 -38.18 47.67 11.33
C LEU A 6 -38.32 46.60 10.25
N SER A 7 -37.42 46.61 9.26
CA SER A 7 -37.33 45.58 8.24
C SER A 7 -36.57 44.41 8.83
N VAL A 8 -37.26 43.32 9.17
CA VAL A 8 -36.64 42.04 9.54
C VAL A 8 -36.24 41.37 8.23
N ALA A 9 -34.96 41.42 7.89
CA ALA A 9 -34.38 40.58 6.83
C ALA A 9 -34.26 39.16 7.35
N LEU A 10 -35.16 38.29 6.90
CA LEU A 10 -35.05 36.83 7.15
C LEU A 10 -33.94 36.31 6.25
N VAL A 11 -32.73 36.16 6.78
CA VAL A 11 -31.63 35.41 6.13
C VAL A 11 -32.00 33.96 6.25
N ALA A 12 -32.55 33.37 5.20
CA ALA A 12 -32.66 31.94 5.06
C ALA A 12 -31.25 31.38 4.89
N MET A 13 -30.64 30.95 5.99
CA MET A 13 -29.48 30.05 5.94
C MET A 13 -30.00 28.73 5.37
N SER A 14 -29.85 28.56 4.08
CA SER A 14 -29.89 27.22 3.49
C SER A 14 -28.71 26.42 4.09
N VAL A 15 -29.02 25.63 5.10
CA VAL A 15 -28.12 24.58 5.58
C VAL A 15 -28.07 23.60 4.42
N PHE A 16 -27.11 23.76 3.53
CA PHE A 16 -26.70 22.69 2.67
C PHE A 16 -26.11 21.63 3.65
N SER A 17 -26.92 20.66 4.01
CA SER A 17 -26.41 19.40 4.56
C SER A 17 -25.61 18.76 3.41
N MET A 18 -24.36 19.12 3.30
CA MET A 18 -23.41 18.29 2.60
C MET A 18 -23.40 16.96 3.36
N SER A 19 -24.02 15.94 2.78
CA SER A 19 -23.86 14.58 3.27
C SER A 19 -22.42 14.20 2.96
N ALA A 20 -21.52 14.46 3.90
CA ALA A 20 -20.16 14.02 3.78
C ALA A 20 -20.15 12.49 3.62
N LEU A 21 -19.33 12.01 2.71
CA LEU A 21 -19.14 10.58 2.48
C LEU A 21 -18.74 9.91 3.80
N SER A 22 -19.62 9.04 4.31
CA SER A 22 -19.39 8.35 5.60
C SER A 22 -18.64 7.04 5.38
N ILE A 23 -17.54 7.11 4.68
CA ILE A 23 -16.65 5.96 4.43
C ILE A 23 -15.48 6.04 5.41
N LYS A 24 -15.27 4.97 6.16
CA LYS A 24 -14.07 4.75 6.96
C LYS A 24 -13.10 3.88 6.19
N LEU A 25 -11.85 4.32 6.10
CA LEU A 25 -10.75 3.56 5.52
C LEU A 25 -9.77 3.17 6.62
N GLU A 26 -9.31 1.93 6.59
CA GLU A 26 -8.24 1.44 7.45
C GLU A 26 -7.16 0.79 6.56
N VAL A 27 -5.90 1.06 6.88
CA VAL A 27 -4.72 0.46 6.24
C VAL A 27 -3.85 -0.14 7.33
N ASN A 28 -3.55 -1.43 7.24
CA ASN A 28 -2.81 -2.18 8.27
C ASN A 28 -3.43 -1.98 9.67
N ASP A 29 -4.77 -2.07 9.75
CA ASP A 29 -5.59 -1.91 10.97
C ASP A 29 -5.54 -0.51 11.60
N VAL A 30 -5.01 0.48 10.90
CA VAL A 30 -4.98 1.88 11.32
C VAL A 30 -5.95 2.70 10.48
N GLU A 31 -6.84 3.44 11.13
CA GLU A 31 -7.74 4.37 10.44
C GLU A 31 -6.93 5.49 9.76
N VAL A 32 -7.24 5.72 8.48
CA VAL A 32 -6.61 6.74 7.66
C VAL A 32 -7.61 7.82 7.27
N LYS A 33 -7.11 9.04 7.09
CA LYS A 33 -7.91 10.24 6.82
C LYS A 33 -7.57 10.84 5.46
N ASN A 34 -8.47 11.69 5.00
CA ASN A 34 -8.24 12.44 3.77
C ASN A 34 -6.92 13.23 3.82
N GLY A 35 -6.07 13.01 2.84
CA GLY A 35 -4.75 13.63 2.71
C GLY A 35 -3.60 12.83 3.34
N ASP A 36 -3.85 11.70 3.99
CA ASP A 36 -2.79 10.88 4.58
C ASP A 36 -1.89 10.28 3.50
N VAL A 37 -0.60 10.20 3.85
CA VAL A 37 0.43 9.53 3.07
C VAL A 37 0.91 8.31 3.85
N ILE A 38 0.79 7.14 3.24
CA ILE A 38 1.12 5.85 3.86
C ILE A 38 2.32 5.27 3.13
N GLU A 39 3.43 5.14 3.82
CA GLU A 39 4.63 4.50 3.26
C GLU A 39 4.58 2.99 3.51
N ILE A 40 4.69 2.22 2.41
CA ILE A 40 4.77 0.76 2.42
C ILE A 40 6.18 0.39 2.01
N THR A 41 6.87 -0.36 2.87
CA THR A 41 8.27 -0.78 2.67
C THR A 41 8.44 -2.29 2.70
N THR A 42 7.41 -3.03 3.15
CA THR A 42 7.43 -4.48 3.28
C THR A 42 7.13 -5.13 1.94
N LEU A 43 7.92 -6.11 1.58
CA LEU A 43 7.66 -7.03 0.47
C LEU A 43 7.14 -8.34 1.05
N ASP A 44 5.89 -8.63 0.77
CA ASP A 44 5.18 -9.81 1.28
C ASP A 44 5.29 -10.97 0.29
N ASN A 45 5.24 -12.20 0.79
CA ASN A 45 5.23 -13.40 -0.05
C ASN A 45 3.80 -13.72 -0.52
N VAL A 46 3.19 -12.77 -1.22
CA VAL A 46 1.84 -12.85 -1.76
C VAL A 46 1.81 -12.24 -3.16
N LEU A 47 1.09 -12.88 -4.06
CA LEU A 47 0.78 -12.35 -5.39
C LEU A 47 -0.64 -12.78 -5.78
N TRP A 48 -1.42 -11.84 -6.31
CA TRP A 48 -2.84 -12.03 -6.63
C TRP A 48 -3.68 -12.49 -5.43
N GLY A 49 -3.32 -12.04 -4.23
CA GLY A 49 -3.95 -12.45 -2.98
C GLY A 49 -3.66 -13.90 -2.58
N ILE A 50 -2.69 -14.57 -3.21
CA ILE A 50 -2.32 -15.97 -2.94
C ILE A 50 -0.95 -16.01 -2.29
N GLU A 51 -0.90 -16.49 -1.05
CA GLU A 51 0.35 -16.69 -0.31
C GLU A 51 1.25 -17.72 -1.02
N GLY A 52 2.53 -17.39 -1.14
CA GLY A 52 3.53 -18.24 -1.79
C GLY A 52 3.51 -18.23 -3.31
N MET A 53 2.62 -17.49 -3.96
CA MET A 53 2.55 -17.39 -5.42
C MET A 53 3.64 -16.48 -5.99
N GLY A 54 4.07 -15.47 -5.26
CA GLY A 54 5.07 -14.48 -5.66
C GLY A 54 5.27 -13.44 -4.58
N GLN A 55 5.88 -12.31 -4.94
CA GLN A 55 6.18 -11.24 -3.99
C GLN A 55 5.60 -9.91 -4.45
N SER A 56 4.95 -9.20 -3.52
CA SER A 56 4.38 -7.89 -3.74
C SER A 56 4.36 -7.07 -2.45
N MET A 57 4.07 -5.79 -2.55
CA MET A 57 3.80 -4.91 -1.42
C MET A 57 2.28 -4.79 -1.30
N ALA A 58 1.70 -5.49 -0.32
CA ALA A 58 0.26 -5.70 -0.20
C ALA A 58 -0.26 -5.21 1.17
N PRO A 59 -0.50 -3.89 1.36
CA PRO A 59 -1.06 -3.40 2.60
C PRO A 59 -2.47 -3.96 2.82
N HIS A 60 -2.74 -4.39 4.05
CA HIS A 60 -4.09 -4.82 4.43
C HIS A 60 -5.04 -3.62 4.40
N MET A 61 -6.10 -3.72 3.62
CA MET A 61 -7.09 -2.66 3.48
C MET A 61 -8.45 -3.08 4.00
N LYS A 62 -9.15 -2.10 4.61
CA LYS A 62 -10.55 -2.25 4.98
C LYS A 62 -11.29 -0.96 4.68
N MET A 63 -12.47 -1.11 4.06
CA MET A 63 -13.38 -0.02 3.75
C MET A 63 -14.74 -0.31 4.39
N THR A 64 -15.24 0.61 5.18
CA THR A 64 -16.54 0.49 5.85
C THR A 64 -17.44 1.67 5.48
N ASN A 65 -18.64 1.39 5.01
CA ASN A 65 -19.66 2.42 4.87
C ASN A 65 -20.40 2.59 6.21
N GLU A 66 -20.11 3.64 6.95
CA GLU A 66 -20.75 3.95 8.23
C GLU A 66 -22.07 4.73 8.07
N GLY A 67 -22.39 5.13 6.84
CA GLY A 67 -23.61 5.88 6.50
C GLY A 67 -24.71 5.05 5.85
N SER A 68 -25.60 5.75 5.18
CA SER A 68 -26.62 5.16 4.32
C SER A 68 -26.00 4.49 3.09
N ALA A 69 -26.79 3.69 2.36
CA ALA A 69 -26.35 3.13 1.10
C ALA A 69 -25.91 4.24 0.13
N VAL A 70 -24.78 4.06 -0.53
CA VAL A 70 -24.16 5.06 -1.41
C VAL A 70 -23.47 4.42 -2.59
N ASP A 71 -23.56 5.07 -3.76
CA ASP A 71 -22.74 4.72 -4.91
C ASP A 71 -21.47 5.58 -4.90
N VAL A 72 -20.34 4.90 -4.99
CA VAL A 72 -19.01 5.53 -5.00
C VAL A 72 -18.23 5.12 -6.24
N GLN A 73 -17.18 5.86 -6.52
CA GLN A 73 -16.12 5.48 -7.44
C GLN A 73 -14.83 5.34 -6.65
N VAL A 74 -14.19 4.18 -6.74
CA VAL A 74 -12.85 3.97 -6.24
C VAL A 74 -11.88 4.23 -7.40
N VAL A 75 -10.99 5.20 -7.21
CA VAL A 75 -10.09 5.69 -8.26
C VAL A 75 -8.65 5.45 -7.84
N GLY A 76 -7.88 4.84 -8.72
CA GLY A 76 -6.44 4.63 -8.57
C GLY A 76 -5.67 5.32 -9.69
N VAL A 77 -4.58 6.01 -9.34
CA VAL A 77 -3.68 6.64 -10.31
C VAL A 77 -2.25 6.67 -9.80
N PHE A 78 -1.29 6.29 -10.63
CA PHE A 78 0.11 6.52 -10.33
C PHE A 78 0.48 7.99 -10.57
N GLU A 79 1.04 8.66 -9.56
CA GLU A 79 1.66 9.99 -9.67
C GLU A 79 3.16 9.88 -9.98
N GLU A 80 3.81 8.83 -9.44
CA GLU A 80 5.19 8.45 -9.75
C GLU A 80 5.26 6.94 -9.92
N LEU A 81 6.13 6.46 -10.78
CA LEU A 81 6.30 5.05 -11.06
C LEU A 81 7.78 4.68 -11.07
N ALA A 82 8.16 3.73 -10.23
CA ALA A 82 9.50 3.16 -10.24
C ALA A 82 9.77 2.48 -11.58
N MET A 83 10.91 2.81 -12.17
CA MET A 83 11.35 2.28 -13.47
C MET A 83 12.56 1.37 -13.27
N PRO A 84 12.73 0.35 -14.11
CA PRO A 84 13.91 -0.48 -14.08
C PRO A 84 15.16 0.30 -14.52
N GLU A 85 16.31 -0.10 -14.02
CA GLU A 85 17.61 0.47 -14.44
C GLU A 85 18.08 -0.06 -15.80
N THR A 86 17.44 -1.12 -16.29
CA THR A 86 17.77 -1.78 -17.56
C THR A 86 16.63 -1.65 -18.58
N THR A 87 16.91 -1.90 -19.85
CA THR A 87 15.91 -1.90 -20.93
C THR A 87 15.09 -3.18 -20.98
N THR A 88 15.50 -4.21 -20.24
CA THR A 88 14.84 -5.54 -20.17
C THR A 88 13.99 -5.70 -18.93
N GLY A 89 14.07 -4.77 -17.99
CA GLY A 89 13.27 -4.79 -16.78
C GLY A 89 11.85 -4.26 -17.01
N GLN A 90 10.97 -4.62 -16.09
CA GLN A 90 9.57 -4.18 -16.04
C GLN A 90 9.40 -3.03 -15.06
N PRO A 91 8.58 -2.02 -15.36
CA PRO A 91 8.26 -0.97 -14.41
C PRO A 91 7.49 -1.52 -13.22
N GLY A 92 7.47 -0.78 -12.11
CA GLY A 92 6.56 -1.06 -11.02
C GLY A 92 5.11 -1.08 -11.52
N SER A 93 4.29 -1.93 -10.92
CA SER A 93 2.92 -2.13 -11.40
C SER A 93 1.98 -2.53 -10.28
N MET A 94 0.69 -2.21 -10.42
CA MET A 94 -0.34 -2.74 -9.56
C MET A 94 -0.80 -4.09 -10.11
N SER A 95 -0.45 -5.18 -9.44
CA SER A 95 -0.88 -6.53 -9.84
C SER A 95 -2.34 -6.78 -9.52
N GLN A 96 -2.86 -6.13 -8.46
CA GLN A 96 -4.28 -6.13 -8.12
C GLN A 96 -4.75 -4.78 -7.59
N PHE A 97 -5.93 -4.36 -8.05
CA PHE A 97 -6.69 -3.23 -7.54
C PHE A 97 -8.16 -3.66 -7.46
N CYS A 98 -8.57 -4.12 -6.27
CA CYS A 98 -9.85 -4.80 -6.04
C CYS A 98 -10.69 -4.04 -5.01
N PHE A 99 -11.92 -3.65 -5.41
CA PHE A 99 -12.94 -3.14 -4.50
C PHE A 99 -14.29 -3.70 -4.96
N GLY A 100 -14.68 -4.85 -4.38
CA GLY A 100 -15.79 -5.66 -4.86
C GLY A 100 -15.54 -6.35 -6.21
N THR A 101 -14.85 -5.69 -7.11
CA THR A 101 -14.39 -6.22 -8.41
C THR A 101 -12.93 -5.82 -8.60
N CYS A 102 -12.15 -6.65 -9.28
CA CYS A 102 -10.73 -6.40 -9.54
C CYS A 102 -10.52 -5.80 -10.93
N PHE A 103 -9.63 -4.81 -11.00
CA PHE A 103 -9.21 -4.17 -12.25
C PHE A 103 -7.68 -4.15 -12.34
N LEU A 104 -7.17 -4.21 -13.55
CA LEU A 104 -5.77 -3.92 -13.83
C LEU A 104 -5.59 -2.40 -13.86
N VAL A 105 -4.56 -1.92 -13.19
CA VAL A 105 -4.12 -0.52 -13.27
C VAL A 105 -3.03 -0.41 -14.31
N GLU A 106 -3.18 0.49 -15.26
CA GLU A 106 -2.12 0.74 -16.25
C GLU A 106 -0.85 1.24 -15.56
N SER A 107 0.30 0.62 -15.87
CA SER A 107 1.62 1.05 -15.38
C SER A 107 2.07 2.32 -16.11
N LYS A 108 1.32 3.39 -15.90
CA LYS A 108 1.52 4.69 -16.53
C LYS A 108 1.10 5.83 -15.60
N VAL A 109 1.99 6.80 -15.44
CA VAL A 109 1.71 8.00 -14.66
C VAL A 109 0.54 8.79 -15.26
N GLY A 110 -0.42 9.16 -14.41
CA GLY A 110 -1.59 9.96 -14.77
C GLY A 110 -2.76 9.19 -15.41
N ALA A 111 -2.61 7.88 -15.66
CA ALA A 111 -3.74 7.06 -16.11
C ALA A 111 -4.63 6.69 -14.92
N GLU A 112 -5.92 7.07 -14.97
CA GLU A 112 -6.90 6.73 -13.92
C GLU A 112 -7.53 5.37 -14.20
N THR A 113 -7.60 4.53 -13.17
CA THR A 113 -8.46 3.34 -13.13
C THR A 113 -9.61 3.62 -12.20
N ILE A 114 -10.85 3.44 -12.67
CA ILE A 114 -12.07 3.75 -11.92
C ILE A 114 -12.90 2.50 -11.74
N ILE A 115 -13.20 2.17 -10.50
CA ILE A 115 -14.10 1.06 -10.11
C ILE A 115 -15.41 1.69 -9.59
N PRO A 116 -16.54 1.53 -10.30
CA PRO A 116 -17.84 1.86 -9.73
C PRO A 116 -18.24 0.84 -8.68
N LEU A 117 -18.75 1.30 -7.55
CA LEU A 117 -19.07 0.46 -6.41
C LEU A 117 -20.32 0.97 -5.69
N SER A 118 -21.29 0.08 -5.46
CA SER A 118 -22.46 0.37 -4.60
C SER A 118 -22.22 -0.25 -3.22
N LEU A 119 -22.26 0.58 -2.19
CA LEU A 119 -22.06 0.18 -0.80
C LEU A 119 -23.38 0.27 -0.04
N GLY A 120 -23.84 -0.85 0.52
CA GLY A 120 -24.94 -0.88 1.47
C GLY A 120 -24.60 -0.17 2.79
N ALA A 121 -25.60 0.23 3.56
CA ALA A 121 -25.40 0.77 4.89
C ALA A 121 -24.70 -0.26 5.80
N GLY A 122 -23.63 0.14 6.47
CA GLY A 122 -22.82 -0.74 7.33
C GLY A 122 -22.00 -1.81 6.58
N GLN A 123 -21.94 -1.76 5.25
CA GLN A 123 -21.18 -2.72 4.48
C GLN A 123 -19.67 -2.55 4.72
N VAL A 124 -19.00 -3.69 4.88
CA VAL A 124 -17.54 -3.78 5.04
C VAL A 124 -16.97 -4.53 3.86
N LEU A 125 -15.91 -3.99 3.29
CA LEU A 125 -15.04 -4.65 2.32
C LEU A 125 -13.66 -4.81 2.96
N GLU A 126 -13.12 -6.02 2.96
CA GLU A 126 -11.79 -6.36 3.49
C GLU A 126 -11.23 -7.60 2.79
N GLY A 127 -9.96 -7.89 3.00
CA GLY A 127 -9.26 -8.99 2.34
C GLY A 127 -9.30 -8.86 0.82
N ASN A 128 -9.66 -9.93 0.12
CA ASN A 128 -9.73 -9.92 -1.35
C ASN A 128 -10.82 -8.98 -1.92
N ALA A 129 -11.77 -8.51 -1.10
CA ALA A 129 -12.81 -7.57 -1.52
C ALA A 129 -12.37 -6.10 -1.40
N ALA A 130 -11.30 -5.79 -0.64
CA ALA A 130 -10.66 -4.48 -0.58
C ALA A 130 -9.14 -4.70 -0.57
N HIS A 131 -8.53 -4.65 -1.75
CA HIS A 131 -7.14 -5.10 -1.92
C HIS A 131 -6.39 -4.23 -2.93
N VAL A 132 -5.22 -3.76 -2.53
CA VAL A 132 -4.21 -3.18 -3.41
C VAL A 132 -2.93 -3.99 -3.28
N GLU A 133 -2.33 -4.33 -4.41
CA GLU A 133 -1.14 -5.15 -4.46
C GLU A 133 -0.19 -4.61 -5.52
N TYR A 134 0.94 -4.10 -5.08
CA TYR A 134 1.94 -3.45 -5.91
C TYR A 134 3.19 -4.33 -6.03
N VAL A 135 3.65 -4.57 -7.25
CA VAL A 135 4.92 -5.25 -7.56
C VAL A 135 5.95 -4.18 -7.89
N PRO A 136 7.07 -4.08 -7.15
CA PRO A 136 8.16 -3.17 -7.47
C PRO A 136 8.71 -3.41 -8.89
N ALA A 137 9.40 -2.43 -9.47
CA ALA A 137 10.10 -2.62 -10.74
C ALA A 137 11.05 -3.83 -10.65
N TYR A 138 11.10 -4.67 -11.68
CA TYR A 138 11.82 -5.93 -11.61
C TYR A 138 12.50 -6.32 -12.93
N GLU A 139 13.51 -7.17 -12.84
CA GLU A 139 14.08 -7.91 -13.96
C GLU A 139 13.28 -9.20 -14.15
N GLY A 140 12.82 -9.46 -15.36
CA GLY A 140 11.99 -10.61 -15.68
C GLY A 140 11.03 -10.33 -16.82
N THR A 141 10.30 -11.35 -17.26
CA THR A 141 9.33 -11.23 -18.37
C THR A 141 7.91 -11.03 -17.85
N ASP A 142 7.58 -11.57 -16.71
CA ASP A 142 6.29 -11.45 -16.03
C ASP A 142 6.44 -11.68 -14.52
N TYR A 143 5.33 -11.62 -13.78
CA TYR A 143 5.29 -11.76 -12.32
C TYR A 143 5.72 -13.13 -11.79
N LEU A 144 5.71 -14.17 -12.64
CA LEU A 144 6.13 -15.53 -12.26
C LEU A 144 7.60 -15.82 -12.62
N ASP A 145 8.26 -14.89 -13.33
CA ASP A 145 9.67 -14.97 -13.76
C ASP A 145 10.50 -13.79 -13.21
N ILE A 146 10.17 -13.32 -12.02
CA ILE A 146 10.93 -12.22 -11.39
C ILE A 146 12.29 -12.77 -10.92
N GLN A 147 13.37 -12.22 -11.49
CA GLN A 147 14.75 -12.60 -11.16
C GLN A 147 15.32 -11.73 -10.04
N SER A 148 14.95 -10.43 -10.04
CA SER A 148 15.32 -9.48 -9.00
C SER A 148 14.42 -8.25 -9.05
N PHE A 149 14.31 -7.53 -7.94
CA PHE A 149 13.60 -6.25 -7.88
C PHE A 149 14.58 -5.09 -7.92
N TYR A 150 14.18 -4.00 -8.57
CA TYR A 150 14.89 -2.72 -8.54
C TYR A 150 14.40 -1.87 -7.38
N LYS A 151 15.34 -1.23 -6.67
CA LYS A 151 15.03 -0.23 -5.65
C LYS A 151 14.32 0.95 -6.31
N GLY A 152 13.35 1.51 -5.61
CA GLY A 152 12.65 2.66 -6.13
C GLY A 152 11.38 2.97 -5.38
N VAL A 153 10.80 4.11 -5.73
CA VAL A 153 9.57 4.61 -5.14
C VAL A 153 8.52 4.72 -6.23
N SER A 154 7.32 4.22 -5.93
CA SER A 154 6.11 4.57 -6.69
C SER A 154 5.14 5.27 -5.78
N VAL A 155 4.49 6.31 -6.31
CA VAL A 155 3.45 7.06 -5.60
C VAL A 155 2.12 6.78 -6.27
N PHE A 156 1.20 6.21 -5.50
CA PHE A 156 -0.12 5.83 -5.98
C PHE A 156 -1.19 6.55 -5.18
N LYS A 157 -1.96 7.39 -5.84
CA LYS A 157 -3.12 8.08 -5.27
C LYS A 157 -4.33 7.19 -5.33
N PHE A 158 -4.95 6.99 -4.18
CA PHE A 158 -6.18 6.23 -3.99
C PHE A 158 -7.28 7.19 -3.54
N THR A 159 -8.40 7.20 -4.22
CA THR A 159 -9.53 8.08 -3.91
C THR A 159 -10.82 7.28 -3.89
N VAL A 160 -11.61 7.47 -2.84
CA VAL A 160 -13.02 7.06 -2.81
C VAL A 160 -13.84 8.33 -2.91
N ARG A 161 -14.64 8.47 -3.96
CA ARG A 161 -15.49 9.64 -4.19
C ARG A 161 -16.93 9.25 -4.39
N ASN A 162 -17.85 10.12 -3.96
CA ASN A 162 -19.27 9.95 -4.22
C ASN A 162 -19.52 9.99 -5.73
N ALA A 163 -20.28 9.03 -6.25
CA ALA A 163 -20.54 8.94 -7.69
C ALA A 163 -21.39 10.11 -8.23
N SER A 164 -22.19 10.74 -7.36
CA SER A 164 -23.04 11.89 -7.70
C SER A 164 -22.39 13.26 -7.43
N ASP A 165 -21.35 13.29 -6.58
CA ASP A 165 -20.61 14.52 -6.23
C ASP A 165 -19.13 14.19 -6.04
N SER A 166 -18.33 14.37 -7.07
CA SER A 166 -16.89 14.05 -7.04
C SER A 166 -16.07 14.94 -6.10
N SER A 167 -16.63 16.03 -5.58
CA SER A 167 -15.98 16.88 -4.57
C SER A 167 -16.08 16.28 -3.16
N ASP A 168 -17.05 15.39 -2.92
CA ASP A 168 -17.23 14.62 -1.71
C ASP A 168 -16.36 13.36 -1.82
N ALA A 169 -15.12 13.44 -1.35
CA ALA A 169 -14.12 12.41 -1.56
C ALA A 169 -13.15 12.28 -0.39
N ILE A 170 -12.62 11.07 -0.22
CA ILE A 170 -11.48 10.75 0.66
C ILE A 170 -10.34 10.31 -0.24
N THR A 171 -9.22 10.99 -0.17
CA THR A 171 -8.01 10.67 -0.93
C THR A 171 -6.87 10.37 0.04
N ILE A 172 -6.18 9.25 -0.19
CA ILE A 172 -4.94 8.89 0.49
C ILE A 172 -3.87 8.61 -0.56
N THR A 173 -2.62 8.67 -0.16
CA THR A 173 -1.49 8.40 -1.04
C THR A 173 -0.67 7.23 -0.48
N PHE A 174 -0.53 6.18 -1.27
CA PHE A 174 0.43 5.12 -1.00
C PHE A 174 1.78 5.49 -1.59
N LYS A 175 2.82 5.41 -0.78
CA LYS A 175 4.20 5.51 -1.21
C LYS A 175 4.84 4.13 -1.08
N PHE A 176 4.86 3.38 -2.17
CA PHE A 176 5.52 2.08 -2.23
C PHE A 176 7.02 2.31 -2.40
N ASN A 177 7.78 2.11 -1.32
CA ASN A 177 9.21 2.39 -1.26
C ASN A 177 9.98 1.07 -1.08
N TYR A 178 10.36 0.45 -2.19
CA TYR A 178 11.19 -0.75 -2.13
C TYR A 178 12.67 -0.38 -2.02
N THR A 179 13.27 -0.70 -0.88
CA THR A 179 14.68 -0.36 -0.54
C THR A 179 15.65 -1.49 -0.85
N GLY A 180 15.16 -2.65 -1.28
CA GLY A 180 15.97 -3.85 -1.51
C GLY A 180 16.24 -4.66 -0.24
N GLU A 181 15.62 -4.29 0.86
CA GLU A 181 15.66 -5.05 2.11
C GLU A 181 14.20 -5.23 2.57
N ASN A 182 13.81 -6.45 2.91
CA ASN A 182 12.58 -6.65 3.64
C ASN A 182 12.78 -6.05 5.04
N ALA A 183 12.00 -5.05 5.40
CA ALA A 183 12.13 -4.34 6.68
C ALA A 183 12.06 -5.31 7.88
N ILE A 184 11.27 -6.39 7.76
CA ILE A 184 11.15 -7.43 8.78
C ILE A 184 12.44 -8.27 8.86
N ASP A 185 12.99 -8.70 7.73
CA ASP A 185 14.25 -9.48 7.70
C ASP A 185 15.43 -8.65 8.22
N GLY A 186 15.46 -7.36 7.92
CA GLY A 186 16.47 -6.44 8.43
C GLY A 186 16.41 -6.25 9.95
N ILE A 187 15.22 -6.08 10.51
CA ILE A 187 15.00 -5.92 11.96
C ILE A 187 15.23 -7.24 12.69
N GLU A 188 14.68 -8.34 12.21
CA GLU A 188 14.92 -9.67 12.81
C GLU A 188 16.39 -10.08 12.72
N ALA A 189 17.03 -9.88 11.57
CA ALA A 189 18.46 -10.18 11.42
C ALA A 189 19.36 -9.26 12.26
N ALA A 190 19.00 -8.00 12.44
CA ALA A 190 19.75 -7.06 13.29
C ALA A 190 19.60 -7.37 14.79
N ASN A 191 18.45 -7.90 15.21
CA ASN A 191 18.15 -8.20 16.61
C ASN A 191 18.37 -9.69 16.96
N ALA A 192 18.48 -10.58 15.97
CA ALA A 192 18.73 -12.00 16.21
C ALA A 192 20.15 -12.23 16.71
N ALA A 193 20.29 -13.02 17.77
CA ALA A 193 21.60 -13.47 18.24
C ALA A 193 22.39 -14.17 17.12
N ALA A 194 23.64 -13.76 16.92
CA ALA A 194 24.48 -14.35 15.91
C ALA A 194 24.85 -15.79 16.29
N GLU A 195 24.59 -16.72 15.41
CA GLU A 195 25.09 -18.10 15.49
C GLU A 195 26.25 -18.26 14.52
N TYR A 196 27.37 -18.82 15.03
CA TYR A 196 28.59 -18.99 14.25
C TYR A 196 28.80 -20.47 13.89
N TYR A 197 29.18 -20.70 12.65
CA TYR A 197 29.53 -22.03 12.15
C TYR A 197 30.89 -21.95 11.44
N ASN A 198 31.71 -22.96 11.60
CA ASN A 198 32.94 -23.04 10.80
C ASN A 198 32.61 -23.36 9.32
N LEU A 199 33.62 -23.39 8.47
CA LEU A 199 33.44 -23.65 7.03
C LEU A 199 32.95 -25.06 6.71
N GLN A 200 32.98 -25.97 7.68
CA GLN A 200 32.43 -27.32 7.60
C GLN A 200 31.00 -27.43 8.09
N GLY A 201 30.38 -26.29 8.50
CA GLY A 201 29.01 -26.23 8.99
C GLY A 201 28.82 -26.63 10.45
N VAL A 202 29.90 -26.79 11.22
CA VAL A 202 29.83 -27.11 12.64
C VAL A 202 29.67 -25.85 13.45
N LYS A 203 28.69 -25.83 14.38
CA LYS A 203 28.38 -24.67 15.24
C LYS A 203 29.58 -24.42 16.20
N VAL A 204 29.96 -23.12 16.27
CA VAL A 204 31.06 -22.63 17.11
C VAL A 204 30.51 -21.70 18.17
N ALA A 205 30.67 -22.08 19.46
CA ALA A 205 30.12 -21.28 20.56
C ALA A 205 30.97 -20.02 20.85
N ASN A 206 32.27 -20.07 20.66
CA ASN A 206 33.19 -18.95 20.90
C ASN A 206 34.05 -18.74 19.64
N PRO A 207 33.61 -17.89 18.71
CA PRO A 207 34.36 -17.60 17.49
C PRO A 207 35.64 -16.81 17.82
N GLU A 208 36.77 -17.21 17.25
CA GLU A 208 38.03 -16.53 17.43
C GLU A 208 38.12 -15.26 16.58
N LYS A 209 38.67 -14.19 17.14
CA LYS A 209 38.94 -12.94 16.44
C LYS A 209 39.88 -13.17 15.24
N GLY A 210 39.51 -12.65 14.08
CA GLY A 210 40.23 -12.87 12.82
C GLY A 210 39.84 -14.17 12.10
N GLY A 211 39.05 -15.03 12.72
CA GLY A 211 38.53 -16.25 12.11
C GLY A 211 37.38 -15.95 11.12
N MET A 212 37.29 -16.78 10.09
CA MET A 212 36.25 -16.72 9.09
C MET A 212 35.16 -17.75 9.40
N TYR A 213 33.92 -17.28 9.52
CA TYR A 213 32.76 -18.08 9.90
C TYR A 213 31.59 -17.87 8.96
N ILE A 214 30.70 -18.85 8.88
CA ILE A 214 29.36 -18.70 8.41
C ILE A 214 28.54 -18.18 9.59
N VAL A 215 27.96 -17.01 9.47
CA VAL A 215 27.18 -16.36 10.54
C VAL A 215 25.71 -16.37 10.15
N ARG A 216 24.87 -16.92 11.03
CA ARG A 216 23.43 -16.92 10.89
C ARG A 216 22.82 -15.94 11.91
N ARG A 217 21.96 -15.02 11.42
CA ARG A 217 21.12 -14.16 12.25
C ARG A 217 19.68 -14.27 11.76
N GLY A 218 18.85 -14.99 12.49
CA GLY A 218 17.50 -15.35 12.03
C GLY A 218 17.55 -16.17 10.73
N ALA A 219 16.87 -15.73 9.68
CA ALA A 219 16.89 -16.36 8.36
C ALA A 219 18.13 -15.98 7.52
N LYS A 220 18.83 -14.89 7.86
CA LYS A 220 19.98 -14.38 7.09
C LYS A 220 21.25 -15.18 7.41
N VAL A 221 21.95 -15.63 6.35
CA VAL A 221 23.24 -16.33 6.44
C VAL A 221 24.28 -15.53 5.66
N SER A 222 25.42 -15.24 6.28
CA SER A 222 26.53 -14.50 5.67
C SER A 222 27.87 -15.17 6.01
N LYS A 223 28.91 -14.88 5.22
CA LYS A 223 30.27 -15.24 5.52
C LYS A 223 31.01 -14.02 6.06
N GLU A 224 31.47 -14.08 7.30
CA GLU A 224 32.05 -12.95 8.00
C GLU A 224 33.40 -13.29 8.64
N ILE A 225 34.23 -12.25 8.80
CA ILE A 225 35.44 -12.34 9.63
C ILE A 225 35.10 -11.65 10.97
N VAL A 226 35.27 -12.40 12.06
CA VAL A 226 35.06 -11.87 13.42
C VAL A 226 36.17 -10.87 13.75
N ARG A 227 35.77 -9.64 14.09
CA ARG A 227 36.68 -8.52 14.38
C ARG A 227 36.90 -8.33 15.87
#